data_b75bad264eb6074b514cf9c3406e5c7b
#
_entry.id   b75bad264eb6074b514cf9c3406e5c7b
#
_cell.length_a   1.000
_cell.length_b   1.000
_cell.length_c   1.000
_cell.angle_alpha   90.00
_cell.angle_beta   90.00
_cell.angle_gamma   90.00
#
_symmetry.space_group_name_H-M   'P 1'
#
loop_
_entity.id
_entity.type
_entity.pdbx_description
1 polymer ?
#
loop_
_entity_poly.entity_id
_entity_poly.type
_entity_poly.pdbx_seq_one_letter_code
_entity_poly.pdbx_strand_id
1 'polypeptide(L)'
;MANIKSAKKRILVTEVRAARNIAIRSEVKTSIKKVEAAVAANDKEAAKAALTVAISTIESAASKGVYHKNTTARKVSRLTIAVNKLA
;
A
#
# COMPACT_ATOMS: atom_id res chain seq x y z
N MET A 1 24.04 21.42 -24.62
CA MET A 1 24.45 20.00 -24.79
C MET A 1 24.46 19.21 -23.49
N ALA A 2 24.78 19.82 -22.35
CA ALA A 2 24.62 19.20 -21.02
C ALA A 2 23.19 18.74 -20.74
N ASN A 3 22.20 19.40 -21.34
CA ASN A 3 20.78 19.13 -21.16
C ASN A 3 20.33 17.75 -21.64
N ILE A 4 20.98 17.17 -22.67
CA ILE A 4 20.60 15.86 -23.20
C ILE A 4 20.93 14.76 -22.21
N LYS A 5 22.12 14.76 -21.62
CA LYS A 5 22.51 13.77 -20.60
C LYS A 5 21.63 13.89 -19.36
N SER A 6 21.34 15.11 -18.94
CA SER A 6 20.46 15.38 -17.78
C SER A 6 19.02 14.89 -18.04
N ALA A 7 18.50 15.12 -19.26
CA ALA A 7 17.17 14.65 -19.65
C ALA A 7 17.10 13.12 -19.68
N LYS A 8 18.11 12.44 -20.23
CA LYS A 8 18.17 10.97 -20.23
C LYS A 8 18.21 10.40 -18.81
N LYS A 9 18.98 11.00 -17.92
CA LYS A 9 19.05 10.60 -16.51
C LYS A 9 17.71 10.77 -15.83
N ARG A 10 16.99 11.87 -16.08
CA ARG A 10 15.65 12.10 -15.52
C ARG A 10 14.64 11.04 -15.98
N ILE A 11 14.66 10.68 -17.26
CA ILE A 11 13.79 9.66 -17.82
C ILE A 11 14.06 8.32 -17.12
N LEU A 12 15.31 7.92 -17.01
CA LEU A 12 15.70 6.68 -16.34
C LEU A 12 15.27 6.64 -14.89
N VAL A 13 15.48 7.73 -14.14
CA VAL A 13 15.06 7.85 -12.74
C VAL A 13 13.54 7.78 -12.61
N THR A 14 12.81 8.43 -13.52
CA THR A 14 11.34 8.39 -13.55
C THR A 14 10.83 6.97 -13.81
N GLU A 15 11.43 6.23 -14.73
CA GLU A 15 11.07 4.85 -15.02
C GLU A 15 11.31 3.93 -13.82
N VAL A 16 12.44 4.09 -13.14
CA VAL A 16 12.77 3.32 -11.93
C VAL A 16 11.77 3.62 -10.81
N ARG A 17 11.44 4.89 -10.60
CA ARG A 17 10.46 5.30 -9.58
C ARG A 17 9.07 4.77 -9.90
N ALA A 18 8.65 4.83 -11.17
CA ALA A 18 7.36 4.32 -11.59
C ALA A 18 7.25 2.81 -11.36
N ALA A 19 8.29 2.04 -11.71
CA ALA A 19 8.34 0.60 -11.47
C ALA A 19 8.26 0.29 -9.99
N ARG A 20 9.00 1.02 -9.14
CA ARG A 20 8.97 0.86 -7.69
C ARG A 20 7.60 1.18 -7.12
N ASN A 21 6.96 2.24 -7.59
CA ASN A 21 5.64 2.64 -7.13
C ASN A 21 4.57 1.60 -7.49
N ILE A 22 4.65 1.01 -8.68
CA ILE A 22 3.77 -0.07 -9.10
C ILE A 22 3.93 -1.28 -8.17
N ALA A 23 5.16 -1.67 -7.86
CA ALA A 23 5.45 -2.78 -6.95
C ALA A 23 4.89 -2.52 -5.54
N ILE A 24 5.07 -1.32 -5.01
CA ILE A 24 4.56 -0.93 -3.69
C ILE A 24 3.04 -0.94 -3.66
N ARG A 25 2.38 -0.41 -4.70
CA ARG A 25 0.92 -0.44 -4.82
C ARG A 25 0.39 -1.86 -4.91
N SER A 26 1.07 -2.74 -5.62
CA SER A 26 0.71 -4.17 -5.70
C SER A 26 0.81 -4.84 -4.33
N GLU A 27 1.85 -4.56 -3.55
CA GLU A 27 1.98 -5.06 -2.18
C GLU A 27 0.82 -4.60 -1.29
N VAL A 28 0.46 -3.33 -1.36
CA VAL A 28 -0.67 -2.76 -0.60
C VAL A 28 -1.97 -3.46 -0.99
N LYS A 29 -2.25 -3.61 -2.28
CA LYS A 29 -3.44 -4.31 -2.76
C LYS A 29 -3.49 -5.75 -2.28
N THR A 30 -2.38 -6.46 -2.32
CA THR A 30 -2.28 -7.84 -1.86
C THR A 30 -2.57 -7.94 -0.36
N SER A 31 -2.00 -7.05 0.45
CA SER A 31 -2.24 -7.04 1.90
C SER A 31 -3.71 -6.72 2.22
N ILE A 32 -4.33 -5.80 1.50
CA ILE A 32 -5.75 -5.48 1.65
C ILE A 32 -6.62 -6.69 1.29
N LYS A 33 -6.32 -7.38 0.20
CA LYS A 33 -7.05 -8.58 -0.21
C LYS A 33 -6.98 -9.69 0.82
N LYS A 34 -5.84 -9.84 1.49
CA LYS A 34 -5.68 -10.82 2.57
C LYS A 34 -6.58 -10.50 3.76
N VAL A 35 -6.70 -9.21 4.13
CA VAL A 35 -7.62 -8.78 5.17
C VAL A 35 -9.06 -9.06 4.77
N GLU A 36 -9.45 -8.69 3.55
CA GLU A 36 -10.79 -8.90 3.02
C GLU A 36 -11.16 -10.38 2.96
N ALA A 37 -10.22 -11.23 2.55
CA ALA A 37 -10.44 -12.68 2.51
C ALA A 37 -10.68 -13.25 3.92
N ALA A 38 -9.91 -12.80 4.91
CA ALA A 38 -10.09 -13.21 6.30
C ALA A 38 -11.42 -12.72 6.86
N VAL A 39 -11.84 -11.50 6.52
CA VAL A 39 -13.14 -10.95 6.90
C VAL A 39 -14.28 -11.76 6.27
N ALA A 40 -14.16 -12.09 4.98
CA ALA A 40 -15.14 -12.90 4.26
C ALA A 40 -15.25 -14.30 4.84
N ALA A 41 -14.13 -14.87 5.30
CA ALA A 41 -14.10 -16.17 5.97
C ALA A 41 -14.59 -16.09 7.43
N ASN A 42 -14.87 -14.90 7.91
CA ASN A 42 -15.32 -14.65 9.29
C ASN A 42 -14.32 -15.14 10.35
N ASP A 43 -13.03 -15.09 10.01
CA ASP A 43 -11.94 -15.49 10.90
C ASP A 43 -11.32 -14.25 11.53
N LYS A 44 -11.74 -13.96 12.75
CA LYS A 44 -11.34 -12.77 13.49
C LYS A 44 -9.82 -12.72 13.77
N GLU A 45 -9.23 -13.85 14.16
CA GLU A 45 -7.81 -13.92 14.48
C GLU A 45 -6.95 -13.69 13.22
N ALA A 46 -7.27 -14.38 12.13
CA ALA A 46 -6.59 -14.20 10.86
C ALA A 46 -6.78 -12.77 10.33
N ALA A 47 -7.98 -12.20 10.48
CA ALA A 47 -8.27 -10.83 10.09
C ALA A 47 -7.43 -9.82 10.87
N LYS A 48 -7.29 -9.99 12.17
CA LYS A 48 -6.45 -9.11 13.01
C LYS A 48 -4.98 -9.19 12.62
N ALA A 49 -4.45 -10.40 12.41
CA ALA A 49 -3.07 -10.59 11.98
C ALA A 49 -2.83 -9.95 10.62
N ALA A 50 -3.71 -10.20 9.66
CA ALA A 50 -3.63 -9.61 8.33
C ALA A 50 -3.76 -8.08 8.38
N LEU A 51 -4.62 -7.55 9.25
CA LEU A 51 -4.79 -6.10 9.45
C LEU A 51 -3.48 -5.45 9.92
N THR A 52 -2.80 -6.04 10.89
CA THR A 52 -1.51 -5.53 11.38
C THR A 52 -0.49 -5.42 10.25
N VAL A 53 -0.37 -6.46 9.44
CA VAL A 53 0.53 -6.48 8.29
C VAL A 53 0.10 -5.44 7.25
N ALA A 54 -1.19 -5.34 6.97
CA ALA A 54 -1.72 -4.37 6.00
C ALA A 54 -1.45 -2.93 6.43
N ILE A 55 -1.67 -2.60 7.68
CA ILE A 55 -1.39 -1.27 8.23
C ILE A 55 0.08 -0.92 8.05
N SER A 56 0.97 -1.83 8.43
CA SER A 56 2.42 -1.65 8.27
C SER A 56 2.80 -1.40 6.80
N THR A 57 2.25 -2.19 5.89
CA THR A 57 2.51 -2.07 4.45
C THR A 57 2.00 -0.73 3.90
N ILE A 58 0.79 -0.32 4.29
CA ILE A 58 0.19 0.93 3.85
C ILE A 58 0.97 2.14 4.38
N GLU A 59 1.34 2.13 5.66
CA GLU A 59 2.13 3.20 6.27
C GLU A 59 3.52 3.30 5.65
N SER A 60 4.16 2.18 5.35
CA SER A 60 5.43 2.14 4.65
C SER A 60 5.33 2.77 3.25
N ALA A 61 4.25 2.46 2.52
CA ALA A 61 3.98 3.05 1.21
C ALA A 61 3.79 4.56 1.30
N ALA A 62 3.08 5.05 2.33
CA ALA A 62 2.91 6.47 2.58
C ALA A 62 4.24 7.16 2.89
N SER A 63 5.08 6.52 3.71
CA SER A 63 6.42 7.00 4.05
C SER A 63 7.30 7.15 2.81
N LYS A 64 7.12 6.29 1.82
CA LYS A 64 7.84 6.36 0.54
C LYS A 64 7.23 7.35 -0.46
N GLY A 65 6.14 8.02 -0.10
CA GLY A 65 5.48 9.02 -0.93
C GLY A 65 4.55 8.46 -2.01
N VAL A 66 4.23 7.16 -1.96
CA VAL A 66 3.33 6.52 -2.93
C VAL A 66 1.88 6.93 -2.69
N TYR A 67 1.50 7.08 -1.43
CA TYR A 67 0.16 7.52 -1.05
C TYR A 67 0.21 8.77 -0.19
N HIS A 68 -0.75 9.67 -0.39
CA HIS A 68 -0.94 10.81 0.49
C HIS A 68 -1.44 10.33 1.86
N LYS A 69 -1.09 11.05 2.94
CA LYS A 69 -1.48 10.69 4.31
C LYS A 69 -3.00 10.52 4.47
N ASN A 70 -3.80 11.32 3.79
CA ASN A 70 -5.27 11.23 3.87
C ASN A 70 -5.79 9.93 3.24
N THR A 71 -5.22 9.53 2.10
CA THR A 71 -5.54 8.26 1.45
C THR A 71 -5.15 7.08 2.34
N THR A 72 -3.96 7.16 2.95
CA THR A 72 -3.46 6.17 3.90
C THR A 72 -4.41 6.02 5.10
N ALA A 73 -4.79 7.14 5.70
CA ALA A 73 -5.71 7.15 6.84
C ALA A 73 -7.06 6.51 6.49
N ARG A 74 -7.61 6.81 5.31
CA ARG A 74 -8.87 6.21 4.83
C ARG A 74 -8.76 4.70 4.66
N LYS A 75 -7.69 4.23 4.04
CA LYS A 75 -7.46 2.80 3.81
C LYS A 75 -7.35 2.06 5.15
N VAL A 76 -6.56 2.56 6.08
CA VAL A 76 -6.39 1.98 7.41
C VAL A 76 -7.71 1.98 8.18
N SER A 77 -8.42 3.08 8.17
CA SER A 77 -9.72 3.23 8.85
C SER A 77 -10.75 2.23 8.33
N ARG A 78 -10.90 2.11 7.01
CA ARG A 78 -11.85 1.17 6.39
C ARG A 78 -11.54 -0.28 6.73
N LEU A 79 -10.26 -0.66 6.69
CA LEU A 79 -9.84 -2.02 7.04
C LEU A 79 -10.09 -2.31 8.53
N THR A 80 -9.75 -1.36 9.39
CA THR A 80 -9.96 -1.49 10.84
C THR A 80 -11.44 -1.65 11.17
N ILE A 81 -12.31 -0.87 10.54
CA ILE A 81 -13.76 -0.96 10.73
C ILE A 81 -14.26 -2.34 10.27
N ALA A 82 -13.81 -2.81 9.10
CA ALA A 82 -14.23 -4.11 8.56
C ALA A 82 -13.85 -5.25 9.50
N VAL A 83 -12.64 -5.22 10.08
CA VAL A 83 -12.18 -6.23 11.04
C VAL A 83 -12.95 -6.14 12.36
N ASN A 84 -13.22 -4.93 12.85
CA ASN A 84 -13.95 -4.71 14.10
C ASN A 84 -15.41 -5.15 14.03
N LYS A 85 -15.99 -5.23 12.84
CA LYS A 85 -17.34 -5.74 12.63
C LYS A 85 -17.47 -7.25 12.81
N LEU A 86 -16.34 -7.97 12.80
CA LEU A 86 -16.36 -9.40 13.07
C LEU A 86 -16.69 -9.67 14.53
N ALA A 87 -17.64 -10.52 14.72
CA ALA A 87 -18.09 -10.89 16.08
C ALA A 87 -17.11 -11.82 16.78
#